data_7ce325e4fee6bf4fcdf9052e6580246c
#
_entry.id   7ce325e4fee6bf4fcdf9052e6580246c
#
_cell.length_a   1.000
_cell.length_b   1.000
_cell.length_c   1.000
_cell.angle_alpha   90.00
_cell.angle_beta   90.00
_cell.angle_gamma   90.00
#
_symmetry.space_group_name_H-M   'P 1'
#
loop_
_entity.id
_entity.type
_entity.pdbx_description
1 polymer ?
#
loop_
_entity_poly.entity_id
_entity_poly.type
_entity_poly.pdbx_seq_one_letter_code
_entity_poly.pdbx_strand_id
1 'polypeptide(L)'
;MTTGEKTAYEHDEKVKKIFKLRIIYNKKGCAASGHCVLSDPFNFVLDDEFKAILLDGKPMQGMDDVWYKDIETDSPHLPINAAKTCTPKVIGIIDLETGKRIAP
;
A
#
# COMPACT_ATOMS: atom_id res chain seq x y z
N MET A 1 -0.55 -35.81 9.18
CA MET A 1 -0.55 -35.35 8.74
C MET A 1 -0.79 -34.75 8.78
N THR A 2 -0.81 -34.78 9.27
CA THR A 2 -1.16 -33.90 8.97
C THR A 2 -0.61 -33.52 7.97
N THR A 3 -0.18 -34.16 7.61
CA THR A 3 0.44 -33.90 6.40
C THR A 3 -0.49 -33.41 5.33
N GLY A 4 -1.72 -33.74 5.41
CA GLY A 4 -2.70 -33.21 4.49
C GLY A 4 -2.74 -31.70 4.51
N GLU A 5 -2.67 -31.15 5.67
CA GLU A 5 -2.63 -29.69 5.80
C GLU A 5 -1.42 -29.11 5.17
N LYS A 6 -0.29 -29.75 5.39
CA LYS A 6 0.94 -29.23 4.86
C LYS A 6 0.92 -29.22 3.34
N THR A 7 0.35 -30.26 2.76
CA THR A 7 0.26 -30.33 1.32
C THR A 7 -0.62 -29.24 0.76
N ALA A 8 -1.73 -28.97 1.39
CA ALA A 8 -2.62 -27.91 0.96
C ALA A 8 -1.93 -26.56 1.05
N TYR A 9 -1.18 -26.37 2.10
CA TYR A 9 -0.44 -25.14 2.30
C TYR A 9 0.59 -24.93 1.20
N GLU A 10 1.31 -25.97 0.87
CA GLU A 10 2.29 -25.88 -0.21
C GLU A 10 1.62 -25.58 -1.54
N HIS A 11 0.46 -26.16 -1.74
CA HIS A 11 -0.28 -25.90 -2.96
C HIS A 11 -0.66 -24.43 -3.07
N ASP A 12 -1.07 -23.82 -1.97
CA ASP A 12 -1.43 -22.41 -1.95
C ASP A 12 -0.25 -21.54 -2.33
N GLU A 13 0.94 -21.90 -1.91
CA GLU A 13 2.14 -21.15 -2.29
C GLU A 13 2.38 -21.20 -3.78
N LYS A 14 2.09 -22.32 -4.42
CA LYS A 14 2.31 -22.46 -5.84
C LYS A 14 1.37 -21.61 -6.67
N VAL A 15 0.21 -21.30 -6.14
CA VAL A 15 -0.78 -20.49 -6.84
C VAL A 15 -0.87 -19.09 -6.26
N LYS A 16 0.23 -18.63 -5.72
CA LYS A 16 0.32 -17.31 -5.13
C LYS A 16 -0.03 -16.24 -6.14
N LYS A 17 -0.93 -15.36 -5.78
CA LYS A 17 -1.39 -14.31 -6.68
C LYS A 17 -0.59 -13.04 -6.46
N ILE A 18 -0.20 -12.41 -7.57
CA ILE A 18 0.46 -11.10 -7.54
C ILE A 18 -0.58 -10.05 -7.90
N PHE A 19 -0.67 -9.03 -7.06
CA PHE A 19 -1.59 -7.92 -7.25
C PHE A 19 -0.83 -6.73 -7.81
N LYS A 20 -1.42 -6.05 -8.78
CA LYS A 20 -0.86 -4.82 -9.35
C LYS A 20 -1.68 -3.67 -8.83
N LEU A 21 -1.05 -2.82 -8.04
CA LEU A 21 -1.73 -1.75 -7.33
C LEU A 21 -1.04 -0.43 -7.57
N ARG A 22 -1.83 0.66 -7.55
CA ARG A 22 -1.28 2.00 -7.53
C ARG A 22 -1.58 2.62 -6.17
N ILE A 23 -0.52 3.07 -5.50
CA ILE A 23 -0.63 3.80 -4.25
C ILE A 23 -0.62 5.29 -4.60
N ILE A 24 -1.63 6.03 -4.14
CA ILE A 24 -1.69 7.48 -4.32
C ILE A 24 -1.62 8.10 -2.94
N TYR A 25 -0.77 9.11 -2.78
CA TYR A 25 -0.53 9.71 -1.49
C TYR A 25 -0.50 11.22 -1.60
N ASN A 26 -1.34 11.90 -0.81
CA ASN A 26 -1.38 13.36 -0.73
C ASN A 26 -0.66 13.80 0.53
N LYS A 27 0.63 14.17 0.38
CA LYS A 27 1.47 14.54 1.52
C LYS A 27 0.94 15.77 2.25
N LYS A 28 0.33 16.67 1.53
CA LYS A 28 -0.17 17.92 2.10
C LYS A 28 -1.20 17.68 3.20
N GLY A 29 -2.01 16.64 3.06
CA GLY A 29 -3.03 16.32 4.04
C GLY A 29 -2.57 15.36 5.13
N CYS A 30 -1.29 14.97 5.12
CA CYS A 30 -0.79 13.99 6.09
C CYS A 30 -0.80 14.58 7.50
N ALA A 31 -1.35 13.83 8.45
CA ALA A 31 -1.47 14.26 9.84
C ALA A 31 -0.24 13.90 10.69
N ALA A 32 0.78 13.33 10.07
CA ALA A 32 2.03 12.96 10.76
C ALA A 32 1.81 11.95 11.89
N SER A 33 0.82 11.05 11.71
CA SER A 33 0.49 10.06 12.75
C SER A 33 1.42 8.84 12.72
N GLY A 34 2.06 8.58 11.58
CA GLY A 34 2.96 7.44 11.45
C GLY A 34 2.29 6.09 11.28
N HIS A 35 0.95 6.04 11.27
CA HIS A 35 0.24 4.77 11.14
C HIS A 35 0.52 4.05 9.83
N CYS A 36 0.69 4.81 8.75
CA CYS A 36 0.98 4.19 7.44
C CYS A 36 2.34 3.49 7.45
N VAL A 37 3.32 4.05 8.13
CA VAL A 37 4.65 3.43 8.22
C VAL A 37 4.57 2.14 9.03
N LEU A 38 3.78 2.13 10.10
CA LEU A 38 3.58 0.93 10.90
C LEU A 38 2.86 -0.17 10.11
N SER A 39 1.90 0.23 9.29
CA SER A 39 1.12 -0.73 8.49
C SER A 39 1.88 -1.22 7.26
N ASP A 40 2.68 -0.35 6.65
CA ASP A 40 3.39 -0.70 5.41
C ASP A 40 4.77 -0.04 5.39
N PRO A 41 5.73 -0.61 6.13
CA PRO A 41 7.08 -0.04 6.17
C PRO A 41 7.86 -0.23 4.88
N PHE A 42 7.35 -1.02 3.94
CA PHE A 42 8.03 -1.23 2.65
C PHE A 42 7.79 -0.08 1.69
N ASN A 43 6.67 0.61 1.82
CA ASN A 43 6.31 1.67 0.89
C ASN A 43 6.33 3.05 1.53
N PHE A 44 6.34 3.15 2.85
CA PHE A 44 6.30 4.43 3.55
C PHE A 44 7.40 4.53 4.60
N VAL A 45 7.99 5.73 4.68
CA VAL A 45 8.92 6.08 5.78
C VAL A 45 8.55 7.46 6.28
N LEU A 46 9.06 7.82 7.44
CA LEU A 46 8.82 9.16 8.00
C LEU A 46 9.98 10.09 7.64
N ASP A 47 9.65 11.35 7.36
CA ASP A 47 10.66 12.38 7.18
C ASP A 47 10.99 13.04 8.53
N ASP A 48 11.81 14.10 8.48
CA ASP A 48 12.26 14.78 9.69
C ASP A 48 11.12 15.45 10.46
N GLU A 49 10.01 15.71 9.78
CA GLU A 49 8.84 16.33 10.39
C GLU A 49 7.78 15.30 10.78
N PHE A 50 8.15 14.03 10.75
CA PHE A 50 7.27 12.90 11.06
C PHE A 50 6.12 12.74 10.06
N LYS A 51 6.24 13.35 8.89
CA LYS A 51 5.28 13.11 7.81
C LYS A 51 5.75 11.93 6.97
N ALA A 52 4.79 11.21 6.41
CA ALA A 52 5.13 10.04 5.60
C ALA A 52 5.69 10.47 4.25
N ILE A 53 6.60 9.66 3.74
CA ILE A 53 7.11 9.76 2.38
C ILE A 53 6.80 8.43 1.71
N LEU A 54 6.24 8.50 0.50
CA LEU A 54 6.03 7.31 -0.32
C LEU A 54 7.36 6.98 -1.00
N LEU A 55 7.99 5.89 -0.58
CA LEU A 55 9.28 5.47 -1.10
C LEU A 55 9.17 5.21 -2.60
N ASP A 56 10.11 5.78 -3.36
CA ASP A 56 10.16 5.65 -4.82
C ASP A 56 8.90 6.18 -5.51
N GLY A 57 8.13 7.00 -4.82
CA GLY A 57 6.96 7.63 -5.40
C GLY A 57 7.35 8.69 -6.40
N LYS A 58 6.46 8.93 -7.36
CA LYS A 58 6.62 9.95 -8.38
C LYS A 58 5.56 11.02 -8.20
N PRO A 59 5.90 12.28 -8.47
CA PRO A 59 4.90 13.34 -8.37
C PRO A 59 3.81 13.13 -9.41
N MET A 60 2.57 13.33 -9.00
CA MET A 60 1.44 13.21 -9.91
C MET A 60 1.29 14.53 -10.66
N GLN A 61 1.31 14.43 -11.99
CA GLN A 61 1.29 15.61 -12.84
C GLN A 61 -0.01 16.39 -12.64
N GLY A 62 0.14 17.69 -12.48
CA GLY A 62 -1.03 18.57 -12.34
C GLY A 62 -1.60 18.64 -10.94
N MET A 63 -0.99 17.98 -9.97
CA MET A 63 -1.47 17.97 -8.59
C MET A 63 -0.33 18.28 -7.63
N ASP A 64 -0.57 19.22 -6.73
CA ASP A 64 0.42 19.65 -5.74
C ASP A 64 0.56 18.62 -4.63
N ASP A 65 1.81 18.23 -4.32
CA ASP A 65 2.11 17.34 -3.21
C ASP A 65 1.39 16.01 -3.26
N VAL A 66 0.97 15.57 -4.45
CA VAL A 66 0.38 14.25 -4.63
C VAL A 66 1.38 13.37 -5.35
N TRP A 67 1.63 12.21 -4.77
CA TRP A 67 2.62 11.26 -5.26
C TRP A 67 1.94 9.94 -5.56
N TYR A 68 2.51 9.15 -6.46
CA TYR A 68 1.97 7.84 -6.75
C TYR A 68 3.09 6.84 -7.00
N LYS A 69 2.76 5.58 -6.84
CA LYS A 69 3.69 4.48 -7.04
C LYS A 69 2.91 3.26 -7.47
N ASP A 70 3.36 2.61 -8.54
CA ASP A 70 2.77 1.35 -9.00
C ASP A 70 3.62 0.22 -8.45
N ILE A 71 2.97 -0.77 -7.84
CA ILE A 71 3.66 -1.89 -7.23
C ILE A 71 3.04 -3.21 -7.68
N GLU A 72 3.84 -4.26 -7.58
CA GLU A 72 3.38 -5.62 -7.72
C GLU A 72 3.67 -6.33 -6.41
N THR A 73 2.66 -6.89 -5.79
CA THR A 73 2.83 -7.47 -4.47
C THR A 73 1.94 -8.68 -4.28
N ASP A 74 2.43 -9.63 -3.50
CA ASP A 74 1.60 -10.74 -3.03
C ASP A 74 1.00 -10.45 -1.66
N SER A 75 1.28 -9.26 -1.12
CA SER A 75 0.82 -8.86 0.21
C SER A 75 0.05 -7.53 0.12
N PRO A 76 -1.08 -7.51 -0.58
CA PRO A 76 -1.83 -6.26 -0.80
C PRO A 76 -2.40 -5.68 0.50
N HIS A 77 -2.49 -6.49 1.55
CA HIS A 77 -3.02 -6.02 2.83
C HIS A 77 -2.16 -4.92 3.45
N LEU A 78 -0.87 -4.87 3.14
CA LEU A 78 0.01 -3.86 3.72
C LEU A 78 -0.36 -2.45 3.28
N PRO A 79 -0.38 -2.13 1.97
CA PRO A 79 -0.78 -0.79 1.55
C PRO A 79 -2.27 -0.52 1.81
N ILE A 80 -3.11 -1.54 1.72
CA ILE A 80 -4.54 -1.38 2.00
C ILE A 80 -4.75 -0.97 3.46
N ASN A 81 -4.06 -1.61 4.39
CA ASN A 81 -4.17 -1.25 5.80
C ASN A 81 -3.61 0.15 6.06
N ALA A 82 -2.52 0.52 5.39
CA ALA A 82 -1.99 1.87 5.50
C ALA A 82 -3.04 2.90 5.11
N ALA A 83 -3.75 2.64 4.01
CA ALA A 83 -4.79 3.55 3.55
C ALA A 83 -5.97 3.60 4.54
N LYS A 84 -6.34 2.46 5.09
CA LYS A 84 -7.47 2.39 6.01
C LYS A 84 -7.18 3.05 7.36
N THR A 85 -5.94 2.94 7.83
CA THR A 85 -5.57 3.51 9.14
C THR A 85 -5.23 4.99 9.07
N CYS A 86 -5.08 5.53 7.87
CA CYS A 86 -4.79 6.94 7.69
C CYS A 86 -6.05 7.76 8.00
N THR A 87 -6.03 8.48 9.12
CA THR A 87 -7.19 9.24 9.57
C THR A 87 -7.65 10.30 8.57
N PRO A 88 -6.75 11.11 8.00
CA PRO A 88 -7.19 12.10 7.02
C PRO A 88 -7.49 11.51 5.64
N LYS A 89 -7.34 10.20 5.47
CA LYS A 89 -7.69 9.52 4.22
C LYS A 89 -6.94 10.07 3.01
N VAL A 90 -5.66 10.33 3.18
CA VAL A 90 -4.82 10.88 2.11
C VAL A 90 -4.11 9.82 1.29
N ILE A 91 -4.32 8.54 1.61
CA ILE A 91 -3.74 7.42 0.88
C ILE A 91 -4.86 6.66 0.19
N GLY A 92 -4.72 6.45 -1.12
CA GLY A 92 -5.68 5.68 -1.90
C GLY A 92 -4.99 4.53 -2.59
N ILE A 93 -5.70 3.42 -2.74
CA ILE A 93 -5.19 2.23 -3.41
C ILE A 93 -6.11 1.91 -4.58
N ILE A 94 -5.54 1.80 -5.77
CA ILE A 94 -6.27 1.48 -6.98
C ILE A 94 -5.76 0.15 -7.51
N ASP A 95 -6.69 -0.75 -7.84
CA ASP A 95 -6.36 -2.00 -8.49
C ASP A 95 -6.13 -1.70 -9.97
N LEU A 96 -4.89 -1.89 -10.43
CA LEU A 96 -4.53 -1.56 -11.81
C LEU A 96 -5.15 -2.50 -12.82
N GLU A 97 -5.55 -3.70 -12.41
CA GLU A 97 -6.17 -4.65 -13.32
C GLU A 97 -7.63 -4.28 -13.62
N THR A 98 -8.33 -3.72 -12.65
CA THR A 98 -9.73 -3.35 -12.81
C THR A 98 -9.95 -1.85 -12.91
N GLY A 99 -8.98 -1.07 -12.47
CA GLY A 99 -9.12 0.38 -12.42
C GLY A 99 -9.95 0.88 -11.26
N LYS A 100 -10.34 0.00 -10.35
CA LYS A 100 -11.21 0.36 -9.24
C LYS A 100 -10.42 0.73 -8.00
N ARG A 101 -10.94 1.69 -7.24
CA ARG A 101 -10.37 2.05 -5.96
C ARG A 101 -10.80 1.02 -4.92
N ILE A 102 -9.83 0.38 -4.28
CA ILE A 102 -10.12 -0.69 -3.33
C ILE A 102 -9.85 -0.26 -1.88
N ALA A 103 -9.26 0.91 -1.65
CA ALA A 103 -9.05 1.46 -0.31
C ALA A 103 -8.77 2.95 -0.41
N PRO A 104 -9.05 3.72 0.59
CA PRO A 104 -9.99 3.48 1.68
C PRO A 104 -11.38 3.55 1.23
#